data_483fe362f48e1b1382ea4756a63002fa
#
_entry.id   483fe362f48e1b1382ea4756a63002fa
#
_cell.length_a   1.000
_cell.length_b   1.000
_cell.length_c   1.000
_cell.angle_alpha   90.00
_cell.angle_beta   90.00
_cell.angle_gamma   90.00
#
_symmetry.space_group_name_H-M   'P 1'
#
loop_
_entity.id
_entity.type
_entity.pdbx_description
1 polymer ?
#
loop_
_entity_poly.entity_id
_entity_poly.type
_entity_poly.pdbx_seq_one_letter_code
_entity_poly.pdbx_strand_id
1 'polypeptide(L)'
;GSIAHGWAPVGALHIHVTLAPGEEKKILFGLGYIENPQEEKFTAPGVINKERAHAMIARYATDAQVDAARKALADHWEALLSTYHLESGEEKLDRMVNIWHQYQCMVTFNMSRSASYFESGTGRGMGFRDSCQDLLGFVHIIPSRARERILDIAATQFEDGSAYHQYQPLTKKGNRDIGTGFNDDPLWLIAGTAAYLRETGDWSILDEQVPFDNDASKAQSLMEHLRRSFNFTVTHLGPHGLPLIGRADWNDCLNLNCFSEHPGE
;
A
#
# COMPACT_ATOMS: atom_id res chain seq x y z
N GLY A 1 5.12 36.10 -0.99
CA GLY A 1 5.24 34.77 -1.49
C GLY A 1 5.01 34.74 -2.99
N SER A 2 5.64 33.81 -3.67
CA SER A 2 5.42 33.54 -5.09
C SER A 2 4.42 32.40 -5.27
N ILE A 3 3.68 32.42 -6.37
CA ILE A 3 2.81 31.33 -6.77
C ILE A 3 3.58 30.49 -7.80
N ALA A 4 3.73 29.21 -7.52
CA ALA A 4 4.35 28.27 -8.45
C ALA A 4 3.27 27.62 -9.32
N HIS A 5 3.44 27.72 -10.65
CA HIS A 5 2.62 27.03 -11.64
C HIS A 5 3.51 26.13 -12.50
N GLY A 6 2.98 25.01 -12.93
CA GLY A 6 3.64 24.12 -13.87
C GLY A 6 4.05 22.77 -13.29
N TRP A 7 4.72 21.97 -14.12
CA TRP A 7 5.02 20.58 -13.85
C TRP A 7 6.16 20.33 -12.84
N ALA A 8 7.07 21.30 -12.74
CA ALA A 8 8.24 21.19 -11.88
C ALA A 8 8.44 22.48 -11.08
N PRO A 9 7.57 22.79 -10.10
CA PRO A 9 7.73 23.97 -9.27
C PRO A 9 9.03 23.85 -8.45
N VAL A 10 9.78 24.95 -8.36
CA VAL A 10 11.04 25.02 -7.62
C VAL A 10 10.90 25.98 -6.44
N GLY A 11 11.25 25.52 -5.24
CA GLY A 11 11.47 26.35 -4.08
C GLY A 11 12.96 26.66 -3.94
N ALA A 12 13.37 27.89 -4.12
CA ALA A 12 14.76 28.31 -3.95
C ALA A 12 14.91 29.14 -2.67
N LEU A 13 15.88 28.76 -1.84
CA LEU A 13 16.27 29.50 -0.65
C LEU A 13 17.70 30.00 -0.82
N HIS A 14 17.92 31.29 -0.58
CA HIS A 14 19.25 31.88 -0.64
C HIS A 14 19.61 32.41 0.75
N ILE A 15 20.70 31.92 1.32
CA ILE A 15 21.19 32.29 2.65
C ILE A 15 22.63 32.75 2.53
N HIS A 16 22.92 33.96 3.01
CA HIS A 16 24.30 34.43 3.15
C HIS A 16 24.89 33.96 4.47
N VAL A 17 26.06 33.31 4.39
CA VAL A 17 26.76 32.77 5.55
C VAL A 17 28.19 33.31 5.54
N THR A 18 28.62 33.87 6.65
CA THR A 18 30.02 34.22 6.90
C THR A 18 30.49 33.41 8.10
N LEU A 19 31.61 32.73 7.97
CA LEU A 19 32.20 31.88 9.01
C LEU A 19 33.59 32.39 9.38
N ALA A 20 33.88 32.49 10.66
CA ALA A 20 35.23 32.68 11.18
C ALA A 20 36.01 31.34 11.11
N PRO A 21 37.36 31.38 11.19
CA PRO A 21 38.16 30.15 11.25
C PRO A 21 37.75 29.26 12.42
N GLY A 22 37.37 27.99 12.11
CA GLY A 22 36.87 27.03 13.08
C GLY A 22 35.39 27.18 13.48
N GLU A 23 34.68 28.12 12.93
CA GLU A 23 33.24 28.29 13.17
C GLU A 23 32.42 27.33 12.29
N GLU A 24 31.42 26.72 12.90
CA GLU A 24 30.41 25.86 12.22
C GLU A 24 29.03 26.50 12.34
N LYS A 25 28.24 26.38 11.27
CA LYS A 25 26.84 26.82 11.27
C LYS A 25 25.96 25.73 10.68
N LYS A 26 24.99 25.27 11.45
CA LYS A 26 23.94 24.36 10.97
C LYS A 26 22.76 25.14 10.41
N ILE A 27 22.21 24.67 9.31
CA ILE A 27 21.04 25.26 8.67
C ILE A 27 20.04 24.13 8.44
N LEU A 28 18.82 24.33 8.92
CA LEU A 28 17.74 23.39 8.76
C LEU A 28 16.85 23.80 7.59
N PHE A 29 16.62 22.88 6.66
CA PHE A 29 15.64 23.01 5.60
C PHE A 29 14.54 21.98 5.79
N GLY A 30 13.28 22.39 5.65
CA GLY A 30 12.12 21.54 5.74
C GLY A 30 11.33 21.53 4.44
N LEU A 31 10.93 20.34 4.00
CA LEU A 31 9.92 20.15 2.97
C LEU A 31 8.84 19.26 3.56
N GLY A 32 7.58 19.66 3.45
CA GLY A 32 6.47 18.90 4.01
C GLY A 32 5.18 19.13 3.23
N TYR A 33 4.23 18.24 3.48
CA TYR A 33 2.89 18.30 2.95
C TYR A 33 1.88 18.28 4.09
N ILE A 34 0.92 19.20 4.07
CA ILE A 34 -0.15 19.34 5.07
C ILE A 34 -1.47 19.52 4.36
N GLU A 35 -2.46 18.71 4.71
CA GLU A 35 -3.85 18.90 4.31
C GLU A 35 -4.63 19.66 5.37
N ASN A 36 -5.41 20.65 4.92
CA ASN A 36 -6.48 21.23 5.74
C ASN A 36 -7.81 20.55 5.35
N PRO A 37 -8.71 20.29 6.31
CA PRO A 37 -10.10 19.98 6.01
C PRO A 37 -10.72 21.03 5.09
N GLN A 38 -11.70 20.64 4.29
CA GLN A 38 -12.30 21.53 3.29
C GLN A 38 -12.83 22.83 3.91
N GLU A 39 -13.44 22.73 5.08
CA GLU A 39 -14.02 23.82 5.85
C GLU A 39 -12.97 24.75 6.48
N GLU A 40 -11.75 24.25 6.73
CA GLU A 40 -10.64 25.00 7.33
C GLU A 40 -9.59 25.45 6.31
N LYS A 41 -9.83 25.23 5.02
CA LYS A 41 -8.83 25.46 3.97
C LYS A 41 -8.41 26.90 3.87
N PHE A 42 -9.31 27.84 4.10
CA PHE A 42 -9.07 29.28 4.01
C PHE A 42 -9.44 29.99 5.30
N THR A 43 -8.61 30.95 5.72
CA THR A 43 -8.91 31.89 6.83
C THR A 43 -9.67 33.12 6.36
N ALA A 44 -9.58 33.46 5.07
CA ALA A 44 -10.32 34.53 4.37
C ALA A 44 -10.33 34.18 2.86
N PRO A 45 -11.19 34.82 2.05
CA PRO A 45 -11.21 34.61 0.61
C PRO A 45 -9.81 34.70 -0.02
N GLY A 46 -9.35 33.56 -0.61
CA GLY A 46 -8.03 33.44 -1.23
C GLY A 46 -6.83 33.35 -0.28
N VAL A 47 -7.04 33.30 1.04
CA VAL A 47 -5.97 33.19 2.04
C VAL A 47 -5.94 31.78 2.63
N ILE A 48 -4.97 30.97 2.21
CA ILE A 48 -4.80 29.60 2.69
C ILE A 48 -4.47 29.61 4.19
N ASN A 49 -5.16 28.77 4.96
CA ASN A 49 -4.85 28.53 6.37
C ASN A 49 -3.51 27.79 6.49
N LYS A 50 -2.53 28.42 7.15
CA LYS A 50 -1.18 27.87 7.34
C LYS A 50 -0.90 27.42 8.78
N GLU A 51 -1.90 27.42 9.65
CA GLU A 51 -1.72 27.12 11.07
C GLU A 51 -1.10 25.72 11.29
N ARG A 52 -1.66 24.71 10.65
CA ARG A 52 -1.13 23.33 10.72
C ARG A 52 0.28 23.21 10.16
N ALA A 53 0.60 23.95 9.09
CA ALA A 53 1.95 23.97 8.52
C ALA A 53 2.95 24.64 9.46
N HIS A 54 2.57 25.75 10.09
CA HIS A 54 3.43 26.42 11.10
C HIS A 54 3.64 25.52 12.33
N ALA A 55 2.60 24.83 12.80
CA ALA A 55 2.73 23.87 13.89
C ALA A 55 3.68 22.70 13.55
N MET A 56 3.63 22.21 12.30
CA MET A 56 4.58 21.20 11.82
C MET A 56 6.02 21.73 11.79
N ILE A 57 6.24 22.92 11.24
CA ILE A 57 7.56 23.55 11.18
C ILE A 57 8.14 23.76 12.60
N ALA A 58 7.31 24.16 13.55
CA ALA A 58 7.74 24.36 14.94
C ALA A 58 8.27 23.10 15.62
N ARG A 59 7.86 21.92 15.18
CA ARG A 59 8.39 20.64 15.69
C ARG A 59 9.85 20.38 15.31
N TYR A 60 10.35 21.05 14.28
CA TYR A 60 11.69 20.84 13.72
C TYR A 60 12.50 22.15 13.68
N ALA A 61 12.19 23.09 14.57
CA ALA A 61 12.78 24.42 14.55
C ALA A 61 14.20 24.51 15.14
N THR A 62 14.64 23.49 15.88
CA THR A 62 15.96 23.45 16.53
C THR A 62 16.70 22.15 16.21
N ASP A 63 18.04 22.19 16.27
CA ASP A 63 18.91 21.01 16.09
C ASP A 63 18.49 19.86 17.01
N ALA A 64 18.23 20.14 18.28
CA ALA A 64 17.83 19.14 19.25
C ALA A 64 16.50 18.44 18.87
N GLN A 65 15.54 19.17 18.35
CA GLN A 65 14.27 18.60 17.87
C GLN A 65 14.47 17.72 16.64
N VAL A 66 15.34 18.15 15.71
CA VAL A 66 15.68 17.35 14.53
C VAL A 66 16.43 16.08 14.93
N ASP A 67 17.39 16.17 15.83
CA ASP A 67 18.15 15.01 16.31
C ASP A 67 17.24 14.01 17.06
N ALA A 68 16.30 14.50 17.87
CA ALA A 68 15.29 13.66 18.52
C ALA A 68 14.37 12.97 17.50
N ALA A 69 13.95 13.67 16.46
CA ALA A 69 13.12 13.10 15.40
C ALA A 69 13.88 12.04 14.57
N ARG A 70 15.16 12.28 14.27
CA ARG A 70 16.04 11.29 13.63
C ARG A 70 16.22 10.03 14.48
N LYS A 71 16.43 10.23 15.78
CA LYS A 71 16.53 9.09 16.70
C LYS A 71 15.24 8.30 16.74
N ALA A 72 14.09 8.96 16.86
CA ALA A 72 12.78 8.29 16.87
C ALA A 72 12.53 7.50 15.57
N LEU A 73 12.94 8.03 14.42
CA LEU A 73 12.87 7.32 13.15
C LEU A 73 13.80 6.10 13.12
N ALA A 74 15.02 6.24 13.60
CA ALA A 74 15.96 5.13 13.69
C ALA A 74 15.43 4.02 14.62
N ASP A 75 14.93 4.39 15.80
CA ASP A 75 14.35 3.45 16.77
C ASP A 75 13.12 2.71 16.17
N HIS A 76 12.30 3.41 15.38
CA HIS A 76 11.17 2.81 14.68
C HIS A 76 11.62 1.74 13.66
N TRP A 77 12.60 2.05 12.83
CA TRP A 77 13.13 1.09 11.88
C TRP A 77 13.82 -0.09 12.55
N GLU A 78 14.59 0.16 13.61
CA GLU A 78 15.23 -0.91 14.38
C GLU A 78 14.20 -1.86 14.98
N ALA A 79 13.12 -1.32 15.57
CA ALA A 79 12.03 -2.14 16.11
C ALA A 79 11.36 -3.02 15.04
N LEU A 80 11.17 -2.50 13.82
CA LEU A 80 10.59 -3.26 12.72
C LEU A 80 11.55 -4.32 12.18
N LEU A 81 12.78 -3.94 11.89
CA LEU A 81 13.77 -4.82 11.26
C LEU A 81 14.27 -5.91 12.20
N SER A 82 14.24 -5.69 13.53
CA SER A 82 14.61 -6.70 14.52
C SER A 82 13.59 -7.82 14.70
N THR A 83 12.42 -7.75 14.07
CA THR A 83 11.42 -8.83 14.08
C THR A 83 11.97 -10.13 13.49
N TYR A 84 12.85 -10.04 12.49
CA TYR A 84 13.55 -11.15 11.90
C TYR A 84 15.05 -10.85 11.84
N HIS A 85 15.89 -11.77 12.31
CA HIS A 85 17.34 -11.58 12.33
C HIS A 85 18.07 -12.85 11.92
N LEU A 86 19.00 -12.71 10.97
CA LEU A 86 19.88 -13.75 10.46
C LEU A 86 21.33 -13.43 10.83
N GLU A 87 22.03 -14.42 11.37
CA GLU A 87 23.49 -14.43 11.57
C GLU A 87 24.08 -15.61 10.81
N SER A 88 24.50 -15.39 9.56
CA SER A 88 25.03 -16.46 8.70
C SER A 88 26.55 -16.53 8.70
N GLY A 89 27.22 -15.49 9.20
CA GLY A 89 28.66 -15.30 9.08
C GLY A 89 29.10 -14.69 7.73
N GLU A 90 28.16 -14.47 6.78
CA GLU A 90 28.40 -13.74 5.55
C GLU A 90 27.74 -12.35 5.62
N GLU A 91 28.55 -11.31 5.86
CA GLU A 91 28.09 -9.95 6.12
C GLU A 91 27.12 -9.42 5.04
N LYS A 92 27.35 -9.73 3.77
CA LYS A 92 26.52 -9.25 2.67
C LYS A 92 25.14 -9.91 2.68
N LEU A 93 25.09 -11.20 3.00
CA LEU A 93 23.82 -11.94 3.14
C LEU A 93 23.06 -11.42 4.34
N ASP A 94 23.73 -11.26 5.48
CA ASP A 94 23.12 -10.75 6.71
C ASP A 94 22.53 -9.35 6.48
N ARG A 95 23.24 -8.46 5.81
CA ARG A 95 22.75 -7.11 5.46
C ARG A 95 21.58 -7.15 4.51
N MET A 96 21.63 -8.02 3.48
CA MET A 96 20.51 -8.18 2.55
C MET A 96 19.24 -8.64 3.26
N VAL A 97 19.34 -9.66 4.10
CA VAL A 97 18.18 -10.27 4.77
C VAL A 97 17.66 -9.38 5.90
N ASN A 98 18.55 -8.87 6.75
CA ASN A 98 18.14 -8.14 7.96
C ASN A 98 17.67 -6.71 7.68
N ILE A 99 18.06 -6.12 6.55
CA ILE A 99 17.73 -4.72 6.24
C ILE A 99 16.98 -4.63 4.91
N TRP A 100 17.66 -4.95 3.79
CA TRP A 100 17.16 -4.58 2.47
C TRP A 100 15.91 -5.34 2.04
N HIS A 101 15.82 -6.65 2.28
CA HIS A 101 14.64 -7.42 1.93
C HIS A 101 13.43 -6.96 2.73
N GLN A 102 13.57 -6.80 4.05
CA GLN A 102 12.47 -6.34 4.91
C GLN A 102 12.03 -4.93 4.55
N TYR A 103 12.99 -4.01 4.34
CA TYR A 103 12.70 -2.65 3.90
C TYR A 103 11.98 -2.64 2.54
N GLN A 104 12.45 -3.42 1.58
CA GLN A 104 11.85 -3.50 0.25
C GLN A 104 10.43 -4.07 0.30
N CYS A 105 10.19 -5.13 1.06
CA CYS A 105 8.85 -5.68 1.26
C CYS A 105 7.90 -4.65 1.87
N MET A 106 8.36 -3.88 2.87
CA MET A 106 7.61 -2.81 3.49
C MET A 106 7.26 -1.68 2.51
N VAL A 107 8.24 -1.23 1.71
CA VAL A 107 8.03 -0.18 0.70
C VAL A 107 7.06 -0.67 -0.37
N THR A 108 7.24 -1.89 -0.87
CA THR A 108 6.35 -2.49 -1.87
C THR A 108 4.93 -2.59 -1.35
N PHE A 109 4.75 -3.07 -0.12
CA PHE A 109 3.44 -3.14 0.53
C PHE A 109 2.77 -1.76 0.67
N ASN A 110 3.50 -0.73 1.12
CA ASN A 110 2.96 0.60 1.32
C ASN A 110 2.69 1.35 0.02
N MET A 111 3.57 1.20 -0.95
CA MET A 111 3.52 1.91 -2.24
C MET A 111 2.75 1.15 -3.32
N SER A 112 2.34 -0.09 -3.06
CA SER A 112 1.64 -0.96 -4.02
C SER A 112 2.32 -1.02 -5.39
N ARG A 113 3.65 -1.18 -5.36
CA ARG A 113 4.50 -1.22 -6.56
C ARG A 113 4.47 0.06 -7.39
N SER A 114 3.94 1.15 -6.86
CA SER A 114 4.00 2.47 -7.48
C SER A 114 5.29 3.16 -7.04
N ALA A 115 6.15 3.49 -8.00
CA ALA A 115 7.38 4.22 -7.70
C ALA A 115 7.09 5.67 -7.30
N SER A 116 6.10 6.28 -7.95
CA SER A 116 5.68 7.64 -7.61
C SER A 116 4.33 7.99 -8.24
N TYR A 117 3.70 8.99 -7.68
CA TYR A 117 2.56 9.67 -8.26
C TYR A 117 2.82 10.15 -9.69
N PHE A 118 4.03 10.65 -9.96
CA PHE A 118 4.43 11.14 -11.27
C PHE A 118 4.47 10.01 -12.32
N GLU A 119 4.96 8.84 -11.92
CA GLU A 119 5.04 7.68 -12.80
C GLU A 119 3.66 7.06 -13.06
N SER A 120 2.86 6.87 -12.00
CA SER A 120 1.62 6.08 -12.04
C SER A 120 0.36 6.91 -12.23
N GLY A 121 0.43 8.23 -12.03
CA GLY A 121 -0.72 9.14 -12.06
C GLY A 121 -1.64 9.00 -10.85
N THR A 122 -2.74 9.78 -10.85
CA THR A 122 -3.72 9.82 -9.76
C THR A 122 -4.73 8.69 -9.79
N GLY A 123 -4.94 8.09 -10.95
CA GLY A 123 -6.02 7.12 -11.19
C GLY A 123 -5.62 5.67 -10.96
N ARG A 124 -4.33 5.38 -10.77
CA ARG A 124 -3.87 4.00 -10.58
C ARG A 124 -4.34 3.46 -9.25
N GLY A 125 -4.99 2.30 -9.29
CA GLY A 125 -5.37 1.53 -8.11
C GLY A 125 -4.25 0.61 -7.64
N MET A 126 -4.47 0.02 -6.48
CA MET A 126 -3.70 -1.12 -5.95
C MET A 126 -4.28 -2.40 -6.52
N GLY A 127 -3.43 -3.27 -7.11
CA GLY A 127 -3.87 -4.57 -7.61
C GLY A 127 -4.37 -5.47 -6.48
N PHE A 128 -5.45 -6.20 -6.74
CA PHE A 128 -5.99 -7.17 -5.80
C PHE A 128 -4.98 -8.30 -5.54
N ARG A 129 -4.58 -8.98 -6.58
CA ARG A 129 -3.54 -10.02 -6.57
C ARG A 129 -2.23 -9.49 -5.99
N ASP A 130 -1.77 -8.34 -6.51
CA ASP A 130 -0.51 -7.72 -6.13
C ASP A 130 -0.45 -7.44 -4.63
N SER A 131 -1.52 -6.90 -4.06
CA SER A 131 -1.61 -6.61 -2.62
C SER A 131 -1.56 -7.87 -1.77
N CYS A 132 -2.18 -8.96 -2.23
CA CYS A 132 -2.11 -10.26 -1.54
C CYS A 132 -0.71 -10.88 -1.62
N GLN A 133 -0.03 -10.77 -2.78
CA GLN A 133 1.35 -11.24 -2.93
C GLN A 133 2.32 -10.44 -2.06
N ASP A 134 2.21 -9.11 -2.06
CA ASP A 134 3.06 -8.22 -1.26
C ASP A 134 2.91 -8.51 0.24
N LEU A 135 1.70 -8.89 0.66
CA LEU A 135 1.42 -9.29 2.03
C LEU A 135 2.23 -10.52 2.47
N LEU A 136 2.54 -11.46 1.57
CA LEU A 136 3.33 -12.65 1.89
C LEU A 136 4.73 -12.30 2.38
N GLY A 137 5.33 -11.23 1.85
CA GLY A 137 6.64 -10.73 2.27
C GLY A 137 6.61 -9.78 3.48
N PHE A 138 5.41 -9.45 3.99
CA PHE A 138 5.22 -8.40 4.98
C PHE A 138 4.55 -8.87 6.28
N VAL A 139 3.79 -9.95 6.22
CA VAL A 139 2.90 -10.42 7.30
C VAL A 139 3.61 -10.61 8.64
N HIS A 140 4.87 -11.05 8.63
CA HIS A 140 5.66 -11.26 9.85
C HIS A 140 6.21 -9.96 10.44
N ILE A 141 6.31 -8.88 9.64
CA ILE A 141 6.86 -7.59 10.10
C ILE A 141 5.79 -6.80 10.85
N ILE A 142 4.60 -6.60 10.27
CA ILE A 142 3.49 -5.88 10.90
C ILE A 142 2.16 -6.63 10.65
N PRO A 143 1.87 -7.68 11.44
CA PRO A 143 0.67 -8.49 11.25
C PRO A 143 -0.64 -7.70 11.29
N SER A 144 -0.71 -6.65 12.12
CA SER A 144 -1.90 -5.80 12.21
C SER A 144 -2.24 -5.10 10.88
N ARG A 145 -1.22 -4.62 10.17
CA ARG A 145 -1.41 -4.00 8.85
C ARG A 145 -1.75 -5.03 7.77
N ALA A 146 -1.22 -6.23 7.90
CA ALA A 146 -1.60 -7.35 7.04
C ALA A 146 -3.09 -7.70 7.21
N ARG A 147 -3.56 -7.75 8.47
CA ARG A 147 -4.97 -7.97 8.79
C ARG A 147 -5.89 -6.91 8.16
N GLU A 148 -5.56 -5.64 8.35
CA GLU A 148 -6.31 -4.54 7.71
C GLU A 148 -6.38 -4.69 6.20
N ARG A 149 -5.25 -5.00 5.55
CA ARG A 149 -5.19 -5.15 4.09
C ARG A 149 -6.03 -6.31 3.59
N ILE A 150 -6.06 -7.44 4.29
CA ILE A 150 -6.92 -8.58 3.94
C ILE A 150 -8.39 -8.17 3.94
N LEU A 151 -8.84 -7.45 4.96
CA LEU A 151 -10.22 -6.99 5.07
C LEU A 151 -10.56 -5.94 4.00
N ASP A 152 -9.65 -4.99 3.74
CA ASP A 152 -9.82 -3.98 2.69
C ASP A 152 -9.97 -4.62 1.29
N ILE A 153 -9.14 -5.63 0.99
CA ILE A 153 -9.18 -6.37 -0.28
C ILE A 153 -10.47 -7.19 -0.38
N ALA A 154 -10.82 -7.93 0.67
CA ALA A 154 -12.04 -8.73 0.70
C ALA A 154 -13.29 -7.88 0.46
N ALA A 155 -13.31 -6.63 0.95
CA ALA A 155 -14.43 -5.70 0.75
C ALA A 155 -14.65 -5.31 -0.73
N THR A 156 -13.68 -5.57 -1.61
CA THR A 156 -13.80 -5.33 -3.05
C THR A 156 -14.21 -6.56 -3.86
N GLN A 157 -14.49 -7.67 -3.18
CA GLN A 157 -14.99 -8.90 -3.82
C GLN A 157 -16.48 -8.79 -4.11
N PHE A 158 -16.94 -9.45 -5.17
CA PHE A 158 -18.36 -9.58 -5.51
C PHE A 158 -19.02 -10.81 -4.83
N GLU A 159 -20.35 -10.78 -4.77
CA GLU A 159 -21.12 -11.88 -4.15
C GLU A 159 -20.98 -13.22 -4.89
N ASP A 160 -20.64 -13.24 -6.16
CA ASP A 160 -20.37 -14.44 -6.95
C ASP A 160 -18.97 -15.04 -6.68
N GLY A 161 -18.14 -14.33 -5.92
CA GLY A 161 -16.79 -14.74 -5.58
C GLY A 161 -15.70 -14.15 -6.50
N SER A 162 -16.07 -13.50 -7.60
CA SER A 162 -15.12 -12.70 -8.40
C SER A 162 -14.68 -11.45 -7.65
N ALA A 163 -13.69 -10.73 -8.16
CA ALA A 163 -13.16 -9.54 -7.53
C ALA A 163 -12.86 -8.44 -8.55
N TYR A 164 -12.78 -7.20 -8.07
CA TYR A 164 -12.13 -6.15 -8.84
C TYR A 164 -10.65 -6.45 -8.98
N HIS A 165 -10.11 -6.23 -10.17
CA HIS A 165 -8.65 -6.37 -10.37
C HIS A 165 -7.84 -5.34 -9.59
N GLN A 166 -8.43 -4.16 -9.36
CA GLN A 166 -7.78 -3.07 -8.60
C GLN A 166 -8.78 -2.36 -7.69
N TYR A 167 -8.27 -1.75 -6.62
CA TYR A 167 -9.02 -0.85 -5.76
C TYR A 167 -8.25 0.45 -5.52
N GLN A 168 -8.95 1.51 -5.14
CA GLN A 168 -8.35 2.80 -4.84
C GLN A 168 -7.94 2.87 -3.36
N PRO A 169 -6.67 3.09 -3.05
CA PRO A 169 -6.17 3.00 -1.68
C PRO A 169 -6.75 4.05 -0.73
N LEU A 170 -7.08 5.24 -1.22
CA LEU A 170 -7.64 6.31 -0.39
C LEU A 170 -9.09 6.06 -0.01
N THR A 171 -9.88 5.51 -0.91
CA THR A 171 -11.31 5.25 -0.68
C THR A 171 -11.59 3.82 -0.28
N LYS A 172 -10.63 2.92 -0.48
CA LYS A 172 -10.73 1.46 -0.30
C LYS A 172 -11.84 0.82 -1.12
N LYS A 173 -12.23 1.44 -2.24
CA LYS A 173 -13.27 0.97 -3.14
C LYS A 173 -12.69 0.34 -4.40
N GLY A 174 -13.40 -0.65 -4.95
CA GLY A 174 -13.06 -1.28 -6.20
C GLY A 174 -12.97 -0.27 -7.36
N ASN A 175 -12.01 -0.48 -8.26
CA ASN A 175 -11.82 0.36 -9.44
C ASN A 175 -12.65 -0.18 -10.61
N ARG A 176 -13.77 0.48 -10.92
CA ARG A 176 -14.70 0.07 -11.98
C ARG A 176 -14.13 0.25 -13.38
N ASP A 177 -13.17 1.15 -13.57
CA ASP A 177 -12.60 1.43 -14.91
C ASP A 177 -11.74 0.26 -15.41
N ILE A 178 -11.07 -0.44 -14.50
CA ILE A 178 -10.31 -1.66 -14.81
C ILE A 178 -11.24 -2.87 -14.84
N GLY A 179 -12.25 -2.89 -13.97
CA GLY A 179 -13.28 -3.93 -13.94
C GLY A 179 -12.83 -5.22 -13.26
N THR A 180 -13.40 -6.33 -13.76
CA THR A 180 -13.29 -7.67 -13.18
C THR A 180 -12.90 -8.70 -14.24
N GLY A 181 -12.90 -9.98 -13.87
CA GLY A 181 -12.75 -11.08 -14.81
C GLY A 181 -11.34 -11.68 -14.87
N PHE A 182 -10.46 -11.26 -13.97
CA PHE A 182 -9.18 -11.91 -13.75
C PHE A 182 -9.40 -13.11 -12.85
N ASN A 183 -9.20 -14.28 -13.39
CA ASN A 183 -9.65 -15.52 -12.75
C ASN A 183 -8.85 -15.89 -11.50
N ASP A 184 -7.60 -15.48 -11.41
CA ASP A 184 -6.71 -15.80 -10.28
C ASP A 184 -6.86 -14.82 -9.10
N ASP A 185 -7.37 -13.60 -9.31
CA ASP A 185 -7.49 -12.60 -8.25
C ASP A 185 -8.15 -13.15 -6.96
N PRO A 186 -9.33 -13.80 -7.01
CA PRO A 186 -9.97 -14.30 -5.79
C PRO A 186 -9.15 -15.33 -5.02
N LEU A 187 -8.33 -16.13 -5.70
CA LEU A 187 -7.50 -17.16 -5.06
C LEU A 187 -6.37 -16.57 -4.22
N TRP A 188 -5.91 -15.38 -4.59
CA TRP A 188 -4.85 -14.70 -3.83
C TRP A 188 -5.35 -14.20 -2.47
N LEU A 189 -6.65 -13.92 -2.32
CA LEU A 189 -7.24 -13.64 -1.00
C LEU A 189 -7.10 -14.84 -0.06
N ILE A 190 -7.32 -16.05 -0.57
CA ILE A 190 -7.12 -17.29 0.20
C ILE A 190 -5.65 -17.43 0.59
N ALA A 191 -4.73 -17.25 -0.36
CA ALA A 191 -3.30 -17.35 -0.10
C ALA A 191 -2.81 -16.34 0.95
N GLY A 192 -3.21 -15.08 0.83
CA GLY A 192 -2.87 -14.02 1.78
C GLY A 192 -3.43 -14.29 3.18
N THR A 193 -4.70 -14.70 3.27
CA THR A 193 -5.32 -15.05 4.55
C THR A 193 -4.65 -16.27 5.19
N ALA A 194 -4.33 -17.30 4.41
CA ALA A 194 -3.62 -18.47 4.91
C ALA A 194 -2.22 -18.13 5.44
N ALA A 195 -1.50 -17.21 4.78
CA ALA A 195 -0.21 -16.73 5.26
C ALA A 195 -0.35 -15.99 6.61
N TYR A 196 -1.36 -15.12 6.74
CA TYR A 196 -1.66 -14.42 7.98
C TYR A 196 -1.98 -15.39 9.12
N LEU A 197 -2.84 -16.37 8.89
CA LEU A 197 -3.19 -17.38 9.90
C LEU A 197 -1.99 -18.22 10.33
N ARG A 198 -1.13 -18.62 9.39
CA ARG A 198 0.10 -19.36 9.72
C ARG A 198 1.08 -18.56 10.56
N GLU A 199 1.17 -17.27 10.30
CA GLU A 199 2.10 -16.39 11.03
C GLU A 199 1.57 -16.04 12.42
N THR A 200 0.28 -15.74 12.54
CA THR A 200 -0.28 -15.14 13.75
C THR A 200 -1.06 -16.10 14.64
N GLY A 201 -1.65 -17.16 14.07
CA GLY A 201 -2.64 -17.97 14.74
C GLY A 201 -3.96 -17.25 15.05
N ASP A 202 -4.18 -16.05 14.51
CA ASP A 202 -5.38 -15.25 14.75
C ASP A 202 -6.54 -15.73 13.86
N TRP A 203 -7.23 -16.76 14.31
CA TRP A 203 -8.41 -17.31 13.64
C TRP A 203 -9.62 -16.36 13.70
N SER A 204 -9.61 -15.37 14.59
CA SER A 204 -10.74 -14.43 14.73
C SER A 204 -10.99 -13.61 13.46
N ILE A 205 -9.99 -13.45 12.61
CA ILE A 205 -10.14 -12.74 11.33
C ILE A 205 -11.20 -13.38 10.43
N LEU A 206 -11.41 -14.70 10.54
CA LEU A 206 -12.38 -15.43 9.71
C LEU A 206 -13.84 -15.06 10.02
N ASP A 207 -14.10 -14.56 11.22
CA ASP A 207 -15.43 -14.16 11.68
C ASP A 207 -15.74 -12.67 11.41
N GLU A 208 -14.74 -11.91 10.96
CA GLU A 208 -14.89 -10.49 10.63
C GLU A 208 -15.96 -10.31 9.55
N GLN A 209 -16.87 -9.37 9.81
CA GLN A 209 -17.95 -9.04 8.87
C GLN A 209 -17.43 -8.05 7.82
N VAL A 210 -17.34 -8.50 6.59
CA VAL A 210 -16.77 -7.74 5.47
C VAL A 210 -17.86 -7.58 4.40
N PRO A 211 -18.08 -6.36 3.87
CA PRO A 211 -19.06 -6.14 2.81
C PRO A 211 -18.60 -6.71 1.48
N PHE A 212 -19.51 -7.23 0.66
CA PHE A 212 -19.26 -7.46 -0.76
C PHE A 212 -19.48 -6.16 -1.56
N ASP A 213 -18.62 -5.89 -2.54
CA ASP A 213 -18.63 -4.68 -3.39
C ASP A 213 -18.70 -3.37 -2.59
N ASN A 214 -18.06 -3.34 -1.41
CA ASN A 214 -18.11 -2.22 -0.47
C ASN A 214 -19.53 -1.83 -0.01
N ASP A 215 -20.54 -2.69 -0.17
CA ASP A 215 -21.92 -2.48 0.25
C ASP A 215 -22.15 -3.09 1.64
N ALA A 216 -22.24 -2.23 2.66
CA ALA A 216 -22.41 -2.65 4.05
C ALA A 216 -23.65 -3.53 4.30
N SER A 217 -24.70 -3.44 3.46
CA SER A 217 -25.89 -4.29 3.56
C SER A 217 -25.63 -5.74 3.16
N LYS A 218 -24.52 -6.02 2.51
CA LYS A 218 -24.11 -7.34 2.00
C LYS A 218 -22.93 -7.94 2.78
N ALA A 219 -22.70 -7.46 4.00
CA ALA A 219 -21.60 -7.98 4.82
C ALA A 219 -21.81 -9.45 5.20
N GLN A 220 -20.74 -10.22 5.07
CA GLN A 220 -20.64 -11.62 5.48
C GLN A 220 -19.29 -11.86 6.15
N SER A 221 -19.12 -13.03 6.79
CA SER A 221 -17.82 -13.36 7.38
C SER A 221 -16.71 -13.47 6.33
N LEU A 222 -15.47 -13.15 6.72
CA LEU A 222 -14.31 -13.36 5.82
C LEU A 222 -14.25 -14.82 5.35
N MET A 223 -14.60 -15.80 6.20
CA MET A 223 -14.65 -17.21 5.78
C MET A 223 -15.61 -17.41 4.60
N GLU A 224 -16.73 -16.71 4.56
CA GLU A 224 -17.67 -16.79 3.43
C GLU A 224 -17.06 -16.17 2.16
N HIS A 225 -16.29 -15.08 2.27
CA HIS A 225 -15.53 -14.55 1.16
C HIS A 225 -14.54 -15.56 0.57
N LEU A 226 -13.77 -16.25 1.43
CA LEU A 226 -12.83 -17.28 1.00
C LEU A 226 -13.55 -18.47 0.33
N ARG A 227 -14.67 -18.90 0.91
CA ARG A 227 -15.48 -19.97 0.33
C ARG A 227 -16.01 -19.61 -1.06
N ARG A 228 -16.48 -18.38 -1.25
CA ARG A 228 -16.94 -17.89 -2.56
C ARG A 228 -15.79 -17.74 -3.55
N SER A 229 -14.61 -17.27 -3.12
CA SER A 229 -13.41 -17.26 -3.96
C SER A 229 -13.08 -18.64 -4.53
N PHE A 230 -13.07 -19.64 -3.66
CA PHE A 230 -12.83 -21.03 -4.09
C PHE A 230 -13.93 -21.55 -5.04
N ASN A 231 -15.20 -21.34 -4.67
CA ASN A 231 -16.33 -21.80 -5.48
C ASN A 231 -16.35 -21.15 -6.85
N PHE A 232 -16.03 -19.85 -6.95
CA PHE A 232 -15.93 -19.15 -8.23
C PHE A 232 -14.99 -19.89 -9.18
N THR A 233 -13.78 -20.22 -8.73
CA THR A 233 -12.79 -20.91 -9.56
C THR A 233 -13.26 -22.32 -9.97
N VAL A 234 -13.76 -23.12 -9.03
CA VAL A 234 -14.14 -24.52 -9.32
C VAL A 234 -15.46 -24.67 -10.10
N THR A 235 -16.23 -23.60 -10.24
CA THR A 235 -17.44 -23.58 -11.09
C THR A 235 -17.19 -22.99 -12.47
N HIS A 236 -16.01 -22.43 -12.71
CA HIS A 236 -15.60 -21.87 -14.00
C HIS A 236 -14.48 -22.71 -14.60
N LEU A 237 -14.82 -23.95 -14.95
CA LEU A 237 -13.88 -24.93 -15.52
C LEU A 237 -14.13 -25.08 -17.02
N GLY A 238 -13.08 -25.35 -17.74
CA GLY A 238 -13.14 -25.70 -19.15
C GLY A 238 -13.34 -27.21 -19.38
N PRO A 239 -13.30 -27.67 -20.65
CA PRO A 239 -13.62 -29.04 -21.02
C PRO A 239 -12.66 -30.08 -20.47
N HIS A 240 -11.46 -29.72 -20.02
CA HIS A 240 -10.49 -30.60 -19.40
C HIS A 240 -10.54 -30.58 -17.87
N GLY A 241 -11.47 -29.82 -17.27
CA GLY A 241 -11.60 -29.70 -15.82
C GLY A 241 -10.58 -28.72 -15.20
N LEU A 242 -9.91 -27.93 -15.99
CA LEU A 242 -9.00 -26.89 -15.54
C LEU A 242 -9.74 -25.53 -15.42
N PRO A 243 -9.33 -24.65 -14.50
CA PRO A 243 -9.92 -23.32 -14.39
C PRO A 243 -9.76 -22.54 -15.69
N LEU A 244 -10.84 -21.86 -16.11
CA LEU A 244 -10.77 -20.93 -17.22
C LEU A 244 -9.93 -19.72 -16.87
N ILE A 245 -9.13 -19.22 -17.79
CA ILE A 245 -8.31 -18.01 -17.60
C ILE A 245 -9.21 -16.77 -17.43
N GLY A 246 -10.39 -16.78 -18.04
CA GLY A 246 -11.30 -15.64 -18.04
C GLY A 246 -10.74 -14.51 -18.91
N ARG A 247 -10.86 -13.27 -18.44
CA ARG A 247 -10.31 -12.11 -19.13
C ARG A 247 -8.78 -12.15 -19.14
N ALA A 248 -8.20 -12.51 -18.03
CA ALA A 248 -6.77 -12.69 -17.82
C ALA A 248 -6.51 -13.50 -16.55
N ASP A 249 -5.30 -13.99 -16.43
CA ASP A 249 -4.74 -14.61 -15.24
C ASP A 249 -3.48 -13.84 -14.77
N TRP A 250 -2.61 -14.50 -14.05
CA TRP A 250 -1.36 -13.91 -13.56
C TRP A 250 -0.47 -13.31 -14.67
N ASN A 251 -0.59 -13.77 -15.91
CA ASN A 251 0.18 -13.24 -17.05
C ASN A 251 -0.42 -11.97 -17.68
N ASP A 252 -1.49 -11.42 -17.13
CA ASP A 252 -2.12 -10.17 -17.56
C ASP A 252 -2.50 -10.14 -19.07
N CYS A 253 -2.99 -11.26 -19.58
CA CYS A 253 -3.36 -11.37 -20.99
C CYS A 253 -2.20 -11.35 -22.00
N LEU A 254 -1.00 -11.70 -21.62
CA LEU A 254 0.12 -11.78 -22.58
C LEU A 254 -0.15 -12.73 -23.75
N ASN A 255 -1.01 -13.71 -23.55
CA ASN A 255 -1.49 -14.64 -24.59
C ASN A 255 -2.74 -14.15 -25.36
N LEU A 256 -3.18 -12.90 -25.12
CA LEU A 256 -4.31 -12.25 -25.78
C LEU A 256 -5.67 -12.94 -25.57
N ASN A 257 -5.85 -13.68 -24.49
CA ASN A 257 -7.11 -14.37 -24.17
C ASN A 257 -8.31 -13.42 -24.10
N CYS A 258 -8.12 -12.16 -23.69
CA CYS A 258 -9.18 -11.18 -23.65
C CYS A 258 -9.79 -10.84 -25.02
N PHE A 259 -9.14 -11.21 -26.10
CA PHE A 259 -9.62 -11.05 -27.48
C PHE A 259 -10.14 -12.37 -28.09
N SER A 260 -10.11 -13.46 -27.34
CA SER A 260 -10.61 -14.76 -27.79
C SER A 260 -12.11 -14.87 -27.56
N GLU A 261 -12.82 -15.46 -28.51
CA GLU A 261 -14.22 -15.84 -28.34
C GLU A 261 -14.37 -17.06 -27.40
N HIS A 262 -13.29 -17.81 -27.21
CA HIS A 262 -13.23 -18.99 -26.36
C HIS A 262 -12.22 -18.74 -25.24
N PRO A 263 -12.67 -18.64 -23.98
CA PRO A 263 -11.75 -18.55 -22.85
C PRO A 263 -10.87 -19.80 -22.80
N GLY A 264 -9.56 -19.59 -22.62
CA GLY A 264 -8.61 -20.67 -22.42
C GLY A 264 -8.69 -21.28 -21.01
N GLU A 265 -8.23 -22.51 -20.89
CA GLU A 265 -7.94 -23.16 -19.60
C GLU A 265 -6.53 -22.86 -19.13
#